data_5ccfa4b96b950ecbc17518b1219f79cd
#
_entry.id   5ccfa4b96b950ecbc17518b1219f79cd
#
_cell.length_a   1.000
_cell.length_b   1.000
_cell.length_c   1.000
_cell.angle_alpha   90.00
_cell.angle_beta   90.00
_cell.angle_gamma   90.00
#
_symmetry.space_group_name_H-M   'P 1'
#
loop_
_entity.id
_entity.type
_entity.pdbx_description
1 polymer ?
#
loop_
_entity_poly.entity_id
_entity_poly.type
_entity_poly.pdbx_seq_one_letter_code
_entity_poly.pdbx_strand_id
1 'polypeptide(L)'
;MTSALVKPSSWLENGIQIEKVNNLNLFKLTDELQARMQKLVDKKTADSLTSEEAVEIEAIGELVIIVSYINGMIASEAQKSQGTENWERETDKN
;
A
#
# COMPACT_ATOMS: atom_id res chain seq x y z
N MET A 1 23.55 -8.93 1.29
CA MET A 1 23.24 -9.03 -0.12
C MET A 1 22.12 -8.09 -0.45
N THR A 2 22.38 -7.28 -1.44
CA THR A 2 21.42 -6.24 -1.79
C THR A 2 20.16 -6.79 -2.44
N SER A 3 20.26 -7.95 -3.11
CA SER A 3 19.10 -8.49 -3.81
C SER A 3 17.95 -8.80 -2.86
N ALA A 4 18.25 -9.15 -1.62
CA ALA A 4 17.20 -9.44 -0.65
C ALA A 4 16.44 -8.18 -0.26
N LEU A 5 17.07 -7.01 -0.39
CA LEU A 5 16.45 -5.77 0.01
C LEU A 5 15.53 -5.18 -1.03
N VAL A 6 15.60 -5.68 -2.26
CA VAL A 6 14.78 -5.11 -3.35
C VAL A 6 13.52 -5.89 -3.61
N LYS A 7 13.26 -6.92 -2.86
CA LYS A 7 12.02 -7.66 -2.99
C LYS A 7 10.94 -7.01 -2.14
N PRO A 8 9.69 -7.01 -2.59
CA PRO A 8 8.63 -6.43 -1.76
C PRO A 8 8.57 -7.03 -0.37
N SER A 9 8.83 -8.33 -0.25
CA SER A 9 8.74 -8.99 1.04
C SER A 9 9.81 -8.53 2.02
N SER A 10 10.89 -7.91 1.53
CA SER A 10 11.94 -7.45 2.41
C SER A 10 11.49 -6.28 3.28
N TRP A 11 10.37 -5.66 2.96
CA TRP A 11 9.86 -4.53 3.69
C TRP A 11 8.67 -4.87 4.58
N LEU A 12 8.31 -6.16 4.68
CA LEU A 12 7.10 -6.52 5.41
C LEU A 12 7.18 -6.20 6.89
N GLU A 13 8.36 -6.34 7.49
CA GLU A 13 8.49 -6.09 8.92
C GLU A 13 8.69 -4.63 9.27
N ASN A 14 9.47 -3.94 8.44
CA ASN A 14 9.87 -2.57 8.76
C ASN A 14 9.22 -1.53 7.88
N GLY A 15 8.51 -1.95 6.85
CA GLY A 15 7.95 -1.02 5.89
C GLY A 15 6.46 -0.86 5.94
N ILE A 16 5.78 -1.75 6.67
CA ILE A 16 4.32 -1.74 6.72
C ILE A 16 3.87 -1.69 8.17
N GLN A 17 2.88 -0.86 8.43
CA GLN A 17 2.26 -0.79 9.75
C GLN A 17 0.75 -0.73 9.57
N ILE A 18 0.04 -0.97 10.65
CA ILE A 18 -1.41 -0.94 10.63
C ILE A 18 -1.86 0.35 11.30
N GLU A 19 -2.80 1.01 10.66
CA GLU A 19 -3.35 2.25 11.18
C GLU A 19 -4.85 2.12 11.24
N LYS A 20 -5.43 2.57 12.35
CA LYS A 20 -6.87 2.54 12.50
C LYS A 20 -7.48 3.83 11.97
N VAL A 21 -8.34 3.69 10.99
CA VAL A 21 -8.99 4.84 10.36
C VAL A 21 -10.48 4.53 10.32
N ASN A 22 -11.28 5.34 11.02
CA ASN A 22 -12.75 5.15 11.04
C ASN A 22 -13.14 3.73 11.40
N ASN A 23 -12.49 3.18 12.42
CA ASN A 23 -12.74 1.82 12.90
C ASN A 23 -12.29 0.72 11.95
N LEU A 24 -11.55 1.08 10.93
CA LEU A 24 -10.96 0.10 10.01
C LEU A 24 -9.47 0.00 10.29
N ASN A 25 -8.95 -1.21 10.25
CA ASN A 25 -7.52 -1.44 10.36
C ASN A 25 -6.96 -1.52 8.95
N LEU A 26 -6.28 -0.46 8.55
CA LEU A 26 -5.72 -0.37 7.21
C LEU A 26 -4.20 -0.47 7.28
N PHE A 27 -3.62 -0.95 6.21
CA PHE A 27 -2.18 -1.05 6.10
C PHE A 27 -1.63 0.26 5.57
N LYS A 28 -0.44 0.59 6.04
CA LYS A 28 0.18 1.86 5.68
C LYS A 28 1.68 1.64 5.61
N LEU A 29 2.32 2.34 4.69
CA LEU A 29 3.77 2.33 4.65
C LEU A 29 4.31 3.12 5.83
N THR A 30 5.37 2.60 6.44
CA THR A 30 6.03 3.33 7.53
C THR A 30 6.68 4.58 6.99
N ASP A 31 6.93 5.52 7.90
CA ASP A 31 7.64 6.74 7.53
C ASP A 31 9.00 6.42 6.93
N GLU A 32 9.61 5.39 7.46
CA GLU A 32 10.92 4.96 7.00
C GLU A 32 10.88 4.54 5.53
N LEU A 33 9.90 3.73 5.18
CA LEU A 33 9.78 3.30 3.79
C LEU A 33 9.36 4.43 2.89
N GLN A 34 8.48 5.29 3.36
CA GLN A 34 8.08 6.44 2.57
C GLN A 34 9.24 7.36 2.28
N ALA A 35 10.11 7.57 3.28
CA ALA A 35 11.29 8.39 3.08
C ALA A 35 12.23 7.75 2.07
N ARG A 36 12.39 6.42 2.15
CA ARG A 36 13.24 5.72 1.20
C ARG A 36 12.69 5.85 -0.22
N MET A 37 11.39 5.68 -0.37
CA MET A 37 10.77 5.79 -1.67
C MET A 37 10.96 7.19 -2.24
N GLN A 38 10.79 8.21 -1.41
CA GLN A 38 10.95 9.58 -1.87
C GLN A 38 12.38 9.83 -2.35
N LYS A 39 13.35 9.30 -1.61
CA LYS A 39 14.74 9.44 -2.00
C LYS A 39 14.99 8.80 -3.36
N LEU A 40 14.41 7.64 -3.59
CA LEU A 40 14.60 6.95 -4.87
C LEU A 40 13.90 7.69 -6.00
N VAL A 41 12.73 8.24 -5.73
CA VAL A 41 12.02 9.04 -6.73
C VAL A 41 12.84 10.28 -7.10
N ASP A 42 13.44 10.91 -6.11
CA ASP A 42 14.28 12.08 -6.37
C ASP A 42 15.48 11.72 -7.26
N LYS A 43 16.08 10.57 -6.97
CA LYS A 43 17.20 10.11 -7.78
C LYS A 43 16.76 9.76 -9.18
N LYS A 44 15.58 9.19 -9.33
CA LYS A 44 15.05 8.87 -10.63
C LYS A 44 14.83 10.14 -11.45
N THR A 45 14.28 11.15 -10.81
CA THR A 45 14.05 12.44 -11.47
C THR A 45 15.36 13.06 -11.92
N ALA A 46 16.40 12.90 -11.12
CA ALA A 46 17.72 13.41 -11.45
C ALA A 46 18.50 12.48 -12.37
N ASP A 47 17.89 11.37 -12.77
CA ASP A 47 18.53 10.39 -13.67
C ASP A 47 19.81 9.83 -13.06
N SER A 48 19.78 9.57 -11.75
CA SER A 48 20.96 9.10 -11.05
C SER A 48 20.71 7.79 -10.30
N LEU A 49 19.68 7.03 -10.68
CA LEU A 49 19.43 5.73 -10.08
C LEU A 49 20.47 4.71 -10.52
N THR A 50 20.97 3.94 -9.57
CA THR A 50 21.77 2.78 -9.91
C THR A 50 20.83 1.66 -10.36
N SER A 51 21.42 0.60 -10.92
CA SER A 51 20.62 -0.55 -11.35
C SER A 51 19.88 -1.17 -10.16
N GLU A 52 20.55 -1.27 -9.02
CA GLU A 52 19.95 -1.85 -7.85
C GLU A 52 18.82 -0.97 -7.32
N GLU A 53 19.02 0.33 -7.37
CA GLU A 53 17.99 1.25 -6.90
C GLU A 53 16.79 1.25 -7.83
N ALA A 54 17.00 1.04 -9.11
CA ALA A 54 15.90 0.93 -10.06
C ALA A 54 15.03 -0.28 -9.72
N VAL A 55 15.66 -1.39 -9.38
CA VAL A 55 14.91 -2.58 -8.98
C VAL A 55 14.21 -2.35 -7.65
N GLU A 56 14.86 -1.66 -6.75
CA GLU A 56 14.29 -1.37 -5.44
C GLU A 56 13.04 -0.51 -5.55
N ILE A 57 13.09 0.52 -6.37
CA ILE A 57 11.93 1.41 -6.49
C ILE A 57 10.76 0.69 -7.14
N GLU A 58 11.05 -0.25 -8.04
CA GLU A 58 9.99 -1.08 -8.61
C GLU A 58 9.36 -1.97 -7.55
N ALA A 59 10.18 -2.56 -6.70
CA ALA A 59 9.68 -3.45 -5.65
C ALA A 59 8.82 -2.67 -4.67
N ILE A 60 9.23 -1.47 -4.31
CA ILE A 60 8.43 -0.63 -3.42
C ILE A 60 7.13 -0.24 -4.09
N GLY A 61 7.18 0.06 -5.38
CA GLY A 61 5.98 0.38 -6.13
C GLY A 61 4.99 -0.76 -6.13
N GLU A 62 5.47 -1.99 -6.29
CA GLU A 62 4.60 -3.15 -6.21
C GLU A 62 3.98 -3.29 -4.84
N LEU A 63 4.77 -3.03 -3.80
CA LEU A 63 4.26 -3.13 -2.44
C LEU A 63 3.15 -2.10 -2.21
N VAL A 64 3.31 -0.90 -2.74
CA VAL A 64 2.29 0.12 -2.63
C VAL A 64 1.00 -0.34 -3.30
N ILE A 65 1.12 -0.96 -4.46
CA ILE A 65 -0.05 -1.46 -5.17
C ILE A 65 -0.75 -2.55 -4.37
N ILE A 66 0.03 -3.46 -3.81
CA ILE A 66 -0.52 -4.56 -3.02
C ILE A 66 -1.25 -4.01 -1.80
N VAL A 67 -0.62 -3.09 -1.09
CA VAL A 67 -1.21 -2.50 0.10
C VAL A 67 -2.49 -1.75 -0.25
N SER A 68 -2.46 -1.01 -1.34
CA SER A 68 -3.64 -0.27 -1.79
C SER A 68 -4.78 -1.20 -2.14
N TYR A 69 -4.47 -2.32 -2.78
CA TYR A 69 -5.47 -3.30 -3.14
C TYR A 69 -6.10 -3.91 -1.89
N ILE A 70 -5.27 -4.29 -0.93
CA ILE A 70 -5.77 -4.88 0.31
C ILE A 70 -6.63 -3.88 1.08
N ASN A 71 -6.17 -2.64 1.17
CA ASN A 71 -6.94 -1.60 1.84
C ASN A 71 -8.28 -1.37 1.14
N GLY A 72 -8.28 -1.43 -0.18
CA GLY A 72 -9.50 -1.30 -0.93
C GLY A 72 -10.47 -2.41 -0.61
N MET A 73 -9.96 -3.63 -0.46
CA MET A 73 -10.80 -4.75 -0.09
C MET A 73 -11.36 -4.59 1.31
N ILE A 74 -10.53 -4.15 2.24
CA ILE A 74 -10.98 -3.95 3.62
C ILE A 74 -12.09 -2.90 3.67
N ALA A 75 -11.89 -1.78 3.00
CA ALA A 75 -12.88 -0.73 2.97
C ALA A 75 -14.14 -1.17 2.26
N SER A 76 -14.00 -1.93 1.19
CA SER A 76 -15.14 -2.43 0.45
C SER A 76 -15.97 -3.40 1.28
N GLU A 77 -15.31 -4.28 2.02
CA GLU A 77 -16.03 -5.22 2.87
C GLU A 77 -16.76 -4.51 3.99
N ALA A 78 -16.12 -3.51 4.59
CA ALA A 78 -16.76 -2.75 5.65
C ALA A 78 -17.98 -1.99 5.12
N GLN A 79 -17.82 -1.41 3.94
CA GLN A 79 -18.90 -0.68 3.31
C GLN A 79 -20.04 -1.62 2.93
N LYS A 80 -19.69 -2.80 2.48
CA LYS A 80 -20.67 -3.81 2.13
C LYS A 80 -21.51 -4.20 3.34
N SER A 81 -20.85 -4.39 4.49
CA SER A 81 -21.56 -4.75 5.71
C SER A 81 -22.57 -3.69 6.10
N GLN A 82 -22.16 -2.45 6.04
CA GLN A 82 -23.03 -1.35 6.41
C GLN A 82 -24.05 -1.04 5.32
N GLY A 83 -23.57 -1.09 4.09
CA GLY A 83 -24.40 -0.71 2.96
C GLY A 83 -25.42 -1.76 2.57
N THR A 84 -25.23 -2.99 3.02
CA THR A 84 -26.13 -4.07 2.64
C THR A 84 -27.55 -3.75 3.06
N GLU A 85 -27.73 -3.28 4.28
CA GLU A 85 -29.05 -2.94 4.76
C GLU A 85 -29.67 -1.82 3.94
N ASN A 86 -28.86 -0.78 3.68
CA ASN A 86 -29.37 0.33 2.89
C ASN A 86 -29.68 -0.08 1.47
N TRP A 87 -28.82 -0.90 0.93
CA TRP A 87 -28.99 -1.36 -0.43
C TRP A 87 -30.24 -2.20 -0.57
N GLU A 88 -30.49 -3.05 0.39
CA GLU A 88 -31.67 -3.89 0.37
C GLU A 88 -32.95 -3.08 0.45
N ARG A 89 -32.92 -2.04 1.28
CA ARG A 89 -34.08 -1.17 1.37
C ARG A 89 -34.35 -0.47 0.06
N GLU A 90 -33.30 -0.04 -0.60
CA GLU A 90 -33.46 0.62 -1.89
C GLU A 90 -33.99 -0.37 -2.93
N THR A 91 -33.48 -1.57 -2.88
CA THR A 91 -33.95 -2.60 -3.80
C THR A 91 -35.43 -2.91 -3.57
N ASP A 92 -35.82 -2.96 -2.32
CA ASP A 92 -37.20 -3.24 -1.99
C ASP A 92 -38.14 -2.19 -2.51
N LYS A 93 -37.67 -0.96 -2.59
CA LYS A 93 -38.51 0.10 -3.11
C LYS A 93 -38.77 -0.03 -4.59
N ASN A 94 -37.88 -0.69 -5.26
CA ASN A 94 -38.02 -0.87 -6.70
C ASN A 94 -38.88 -2.09 -7.02
#